data_0b81aa7c95b2c4e4122ce036efee1b32
#
_entry.id   0b81aa7c95b2c4e4122ce036efee1b32
#
_cell.length_a   1.000
_cell.length_b   1.000
_cell.length_c   1.000
_cell.angle_alpha   90.00
_cell.angle_beta   90.00
_cell.angle_gamma   90.00
#
_symmetry.space_group_name_H-M   'P 1'
#
loop_
_entity.id
_entity.type
_entity.pdbx_description
1 polymer ?
#
loop_
_entity_poly.entity_id
_entity_poly.type
_entity_poly.pdbx_seq_one_letter_code
_entity_poly.pdbx_strand_id
1 'polypeptide(L)'
;MDSVPRVRRYTPYIFTDAELLALFQKSDNQKGDPRNPLSPDIIATVYRLIYFCGLRPNEGREIRRNDIDTDNRTLFIRENKTHKERLIPMAEDVAELCSGYISKRDILFPDSEYLFPSPDGSPYPTKWLTRHFLHLWRQAYPQDQHKRVRVYDLRHRFATAVLMDWLDRGEDLYT
;
A
#
# COMPACT_ATOMS: atom_id res chain seq x y z
N MET A 1 -42.87 -2.81 14.50
CA MET A 1 -41.69 -2.00 14.89
C MET A 1 -40.49 -2.62 14.19
N ASP A 2 -40.16 -2.08 13.01
CA ASP A 2 -39.05 -2.59 12.23
C ASP A 2 -37.74 -2.11 12.83
N SER A 3 -36.95 -3.04 13.34
CA SER A 3 -35.60 -2.74 13.84
C SER A 3 -34.67 -2.49 12.65
N VAL A 4 -34.32 -1.23 12.45
CA VAL A 4 -33.28 -0.83 11.49
C VAL A 4 -31.99 -1.60 11.85
N PRO A 5 -31.39 -2.37 10.92
CA PRO A 5 -30.17 -3.11 11.22
C PRO A 5 -29.08 -2.09 11.61
N ARG A 6 -28.53 -2.21 12.82
CA ARG A 6 -27.37 -1.42 13.22
C ARG A 6 -26.19 -1.80 12.32
N VAL A 7 -25.89 -0.92 11.36
CA VAL A 7 -24.64 -1.03 10.58
C VAL A 7 -23.50 -0.94 11.60
N ARG A 8 -22.80 -2.07 11.82
CA ARG A 8 -21.61 -2.08 12.66
C ARG A 8 -20.60 -1.13 12.02
N ARG A 9 -20.40 0.03 12.63
CA ARG A 9 -19.36 0.97 12.21
C ARG A 9 -18.01 0.27 12.36
N TYR A 10 -17.29 0.20 11.25
CA TYR A 10 -15.91 -0.30 11.26
C TYR A 10 -15.02 0.68 12.02
N THR A 11 -14.28 0.19 13.01
CA THR A 11 -13.24 0.95 13.70
C THR A 11 -11.90 0.59 13.06
N PRO A 12 -11.18 1.55 12.44
CA PRO A 12 -9.88 1.30 11.85
C PRO A 12 -8.88 0.82 12.91
N TYR A 13 -8.02 -0.11 12.51
CA TYR A 13 -6.87 -0.48 13.31
C TYR A 13 -5.74 0.54 13.08
N ILE A 14 -5.21 1.13 14.13
CA ILE A 14 -4.08 2.05 14.06
C ILE A 14 -2.81 1.30 14.46
N PHE A 15 -1.98 1.01 13.46
CA PHE A 15 -0.70 0.34 13.67
C PHE A 15 0.25 1.19 14.50
N THR A 16 0.98 0.57 15.42
CA THR A 16 2.16 1.15 16.05
C THR A 16 3.36 1.13 15.09
N ASP A 17 4.39 1.91 15.38
CA ASP A 17 5.62 1.90 14.56
C ASP A 17 6.33 0.55 14.61
N ALA A 18 6.32 -0.12 15.77
CA ALA A 18 6.87 -1.46 15.91
C ALA A 18 6.12 -2.50 15.06
N GLU A 19 4.78 -2.39 14.98
CA GLU A 19 3.96 -3.26 14.15
C GLU A 19 4.20 -3.05 12.65
N LEU A 20 4.34 -1.79 12.22
CA LEU A 20 4.70 -1.47 10.83
C LEU A 20 6.08 -1.99 10.47
N LEU A 21 7.06 -1.78 11.35
CA LEU A 21 8.42 -2.27 11.15
C LEU A 21 8.43 -3.79 10.99
N ALA A 22 7.78 -4.52 11.90
CA ALA A 22 7.68 -5.97 11.84
C ALA A 22 6.99 -6.47 10.56
N LEU A 23 5.90 -5.79 10.14
CA LEU A 23 5.19 -6.09 8.89
C LEU A 23 6.10 -5.92 7.67
N PHE A 24 6.83 -4.80 7.59
CA PHE A 24 7.72 -4.51 6.47
C PHE A 24 8.95 -5.44 6.45
N GLN A 25 9.52 -5.78 7.60
CA GLN A 25 10.57 -6.79 7.70
C GLN A 25 10.11 -8.16 7.18
N LYS A 26 8.86 -8.55 7.46
CA LYS A 26 8.29 -9.78 6.89
C LYS A 26 8.07 -9.66 5.39
N SER A 27 7.65 -8.50 4.90
CA SER A 27 7.49 -8.28 3.45
C SER A 27 8.80 -8.37 2.68
N ASP A 28 9.93 -7.96 3.26
CA ASP A 28 11.25 -8.02 2.65
C ASP A 28 11.81 -9.45 2.56
N ASN A 29 11.30 -10.37 3.39
CA ASN A 29 11.78 -11.74 3.49
C ASN A 29 10.81 -12.76 2.87
N GLN A 30 9.97 -12.35 1.92
CA GLN A 30 9.05 -13.28 1.25
C GLN A 30 9.78 -14.15 0.23
N LYS A 31 9.32 -15.40 0.11
CA LYS A 31 9.79 -16.32 -0.93
C LYS A 31 9.13 -15.97 -2.27
N GLY A 32 9.89 -16.11 -3.35
CA GLY A 32 9.37 -15.92 -4.71
C GLY A 32 8.30 -16.95 -5.08
N ASP A 33 7.35 -16.51 -5.90
CA ASP A 33 6.45 -17.41 -6.64
C ASP A 33 7.14 -17.80 -7.96
N PRO A 34 7.33 -19.10 -8.26
CA PRO A 34 7.96 -19.52 -9.51
C PRO A 34 7.30 -18.96 -10.78
N ARG A 35 6.00 -18.63 -10.70
CA ARG A 35 5.23 -18.04 -11.81
C ARG A 35 5.47 -16.54 -11.96
N ASN A 36 5.94 -15.89 -10.91
CA ASN A 36 6.29 -14.48 -10.91
C ASN A 36 7.50 -14.24 -10.00
N PRO A 37 8.73 -14.26 -10.58
CA PRO A 37 9.96 -14.01 -9.81
C PRO A 37 10.00 -12.64 -9.13
N LEU A 38 9.21 -11.67 -9.64
CA LEU A 38 9.10 -10.32 -9.08
C LEU A 38 8.20 -10.25 -7.84
N SER A 39 7.45 -11.31 -7.50
CA SER A 39 6.45 -11.29 -6.44
C SER A 39 6.97 -10.85 -5.06
N PRO A 40 8.20 -11.20 -4.61
CA PRO A 40 8.74 -10.68 -3.35
C PRO A 40 8.94 -9.17 -3.37
N ASP A 41 9.50 -8.65 -4.47
CA ASP A 41 9.74 -7.21 -4.64
C ASP A 41 8.40 -6.45 -4.74
N ILE A 42 7.37 -7.03 -5.38
CA ILE A 42 6.01 -6.47 -5.40
C ILE A 42 5.46 -6.36 -3.98
N ILE A 43 5.53 -7.43 -3.19
CA ILE A 43 5.03 -7.47 -1.82
C ILE A 43 5.77 -6.44 -0.94
N ALA A 44 7.08 -6.35 -1.08
CA ALA A 44 7.90 -5.40 -0.34
C ALA A 44 7.56 -3.94 -0.68
N THR A 45 7.21 -3.65 -1.93
CA THR A 45 7.04 -2.29 -2.43
C THR A 45 5.60 -1.80 -2.32
N VAL A 46 4.59 -2.62 -2.68
CA VAL A 46 3.19 -2.18 -2.78
C VAL A 46 2.62 -1.71 -1.45
N TYR A 47 2.91 -2.42 -0.34
CA TYR A 47 2.39 -2.02 0.97
C TYR A 47 3.08 -0.77 1.51
N ARG A 48 4.36 -0.56 1.18
CA ARG A 48 5.08 0.69 1.50
C ARG A 48 4.49 1.86 0.75
N LEU A 49 4.20 1.73 -0.56
CA LEU A 49 3.52 2.79 -1.30
C LEU A 49 2.13 3.09 -0.74
N ILE A 50 1.34 2.06 -0.39
CA ILE A 50 0.03 2.25 0.24
C ILE A 50 0.17 3.04 1.55
N TYR A 51 1.17 2.72 2.37
CA TYR A 51 1.41 3.41 3.63
C TYR A 51 1.98 4.81 3.42
N PHE A 52 3.14 4.94 2.79
CA PHE A 52 3.88 6.20 2.72
C PHE A 52 3.24 7.25 1.80
N CYS A 53 2.46 6.83 0.81
CA CYS A 53 1.70 7.71 -0.08
C CYS A 53 0.21 7.81 0.30
N GLY A 54 -0.22 7.14 1.35
CA GLY A 54 -1.61 7.17 1.82
C GLY A 54 -2.62 6.65 0.79
N LEU A 55 -2.27 5.63 0.00
CA LEU A 55 -3.11 5.14 -1.09
C LEU A 55 -4.27 4.27 -0.59
N ARG A 56 -5.36 4.27 -1.34
CA ARG A 56 -6.35 3.19 -1.21
C ARG A 56 -5.76 1.90 -1.76
N PRO A 57 -6.11 0.72 -1.21
CA PRO A 57 -5.56 -0.56 -1.68
C PRO A 57 -5.70 -0.79 -3.19
N ASN A 58 -6.86 -0.42 -3.77
CA ASN A 58 -7.08 -0.53 -5.20
C ASN A 58 -6.23 0.46 -6.01
N GLU A 59 -6.03 1.67 -5.52
CA GLU A 59 -5.11 2.62 -6.13
C GLU A 59 -3.70 2.03 -6.20
N GLY A 60 -3.19 1.49 -5.06
CA GLY A 60 -1.85 0.92 -4.99
C GLY A 60 -1.63 -0.24 -5.97
N ARG A 61 -2.58 -1.17 -6.09
CA ARG A 61 -2.46 -2.32 -7.01
C ARG A 61 -2.64 -1.97 -8.49
N GLU A 62 -3.32 -0.86 -8.80
CA GLU A 62 -3.65 -0.43 -10.17
C GLU A 62 -2.75 0.69 -10.70
N ILE A 63 -1.69 1.06 -9.97
CA ILE A 63 -0.70 2.03 -10.46
C ILE A 63 -0.15 1.53 -11.80
N ARG A 64 -0.13 2.41 -12.79
CA ARG A 64 0.53 2.14 -14.06
C ARG A 64 2.01 2.50 -13.99
N ARG A 65 2.82 1.83 -14.78
CA ARG A 65 4.26 2.11 -14.84
C ARG A 65 4.59 3.57 -15.14
N ASN A 66 3.79 4.20 -16.01
CA ASN A 66 3.98 5.59 -16.41
C ASN A 66 3.40 6.61 -15.42
N ASP A 67 2.76 6.17 -14.36
CA ASP A 67 2.20 7.07 -13.34
C ASP A 67 3.21 7.37 -12.22
N ILE A 68 4.35 6.70 -12.19
CA ILE A 68 5.42 6.92 -11.21
C ILE A 68 6.65 7.51 -11.86
N ASP A 69 7.09 8.63 -11.34
CA ASP A 69 8.32 9.33 -11.71
C ASP A 69 9.23 9.38 -10.49
N THR A 70 10.24 8.52 -10.49
CA THR A 70 11.19 8.42 -9.38
C THR A 70 12.21 9.56 -9.36
N ASP A 71 12.51 10.16 -10.50
CA ASP A 71 13.46 11.27 -10.63
C ASP A 71 12.85 12.55 -10.06
N ASN A 72 11.59 12.84 -10.41
CA ASN A 72 10.82 13.96 -9.85
C ASN A 72 10.13 13.61 -8.53
N ARG A 73 10.24 12.37 -8.06
CA ARG A 73 9.65 11.87 -6.82
C ARG A 73 8.15 12.10 -6.75
N THR A 74 7.43 11.79 -7.83
CA THR A 74 5.99 11.97 -7.91
C THR A 74 5.26 10.70 -8.33
N LEU A 75 4.05 10.53 -7.80
CA LEU A 75 3.12 9.47 -8.14
C LEU A 75 1.79 10.06 -8.55
N PHE A 76 1.37 9.79 -9.78
CA PHE A 76 0.07 10.22 -10.28
C PHE A 76 -0.98 9.16 -9.98
N ILE A 77 -2.05 9.54 -9.30
CA ILE A 77 -3.21 8.70 -9.05
C ILE A 77 -4.33 9.10 -10.00
N ARG A 78 -4.66 8.17 -10.88
CA ARG A 78 -5.73 8.35 -11.86
C ARG A 78 -7.09 8.41 -11.19
N GLU A 79 -8.03 8.98 -11.91
CA GLU A 79 -9.43 9.07 -11.54
C GLU A 79 -9.98 7.70 -11.11
N ASN A 80 -10.63 7.66 -9.97
CA ASN A 80 -11.39 6.51 -9.48
C ASN A 80 -12.87 6.91 -9.32
N LYS A 81 -13.67 6.07 -8.67
CA LYS A 81 -15.12 6.30 -8.42
C LYS A 81 -15.45 7.66 -7.80
N THR A 82 -14.50 8.39 -7.24
CA THR A 82 -14.67 9.73 -6.65
C THR A 82 -14.23 10.87 -7.57
N HIS A 83 -13.88 10.57 -8.82
CA HIS A 83 -13.57 11.53 -9.89
C HIS A 83 -12.50 12.58 -9.55
N LYS A 84 -11.47 12.20 -8.79
CA LYS A 84 -10.36 13.11 -8.46
C LYS A 84 -9.01 12.46 -8.74
N GLU A 85 -8.36 12.96 -9.76
CA GLU A 85 -6.94 12.72 -10.01
C GLU A 85 -6.11 13.53 -9.00
N ARG A 86 -4.95 13.02 -8.66
CA ARG A 86 -4.02 13.74 -7.79
C ARG A 86 -2.58 13.31 -8.03
N LEU A 87 -1.69 14.27 -7.89
CA LEU A 87 -0.25 14.05 -7.84
C LEU A 87 0.20 13.97 -6.37
N ILE A 88 0.93 12.93 -6.03
CA ILE A 88 1.43 12.68 -4.68
C ILE A 88 2.96 12.82 -4.71
N PRO A 89 3.56 13.72 -3.91
CA PRO A 89 5.00 13.73 -3.74
C PRO A 89 5.44 12.50 -2.92
N MET A 90 6.56 11.91 -3.30
CA MET A 90 7.19 10.80 -2.57
C MET A 90 8.40 11.31 -1.79
N ALA A 91 8.63 10.75 -0.60
CA ALA A 91 9.89 10.92 0.10
C ALA A 91 11.02 10.26 -0.69
N GLU A 92 12.25 10.73 -0.49
CA GLU A 92 13.42 10.28 -1.25
C GLU A 92 13.66 8.78 -1.13
N ASP A 93 13.62 8.25 0.08
CA ASP A 93 13.77 6.81 0.37
C ASP A 93 12.69 5.94 -0.30
N VAL A 94 11.45 6.45 -0.40
CA VAL A 94 10.36 5.78 -1.12
C VAL A 94 10.61 5.80 -2.62
N ALA A 95 11.10 6.91 -3.18
CA ALA A 95 11.44 7.01 -4.60
C ALA A 95 12.61 6.09 -4.97
N GLU A 96 13.65 6.01 -4.11
CA GLU A 96 14.77 5.09 -4.28
C GLU A 96 14.34 3.62 -4.25
N LEU A 97 13.49 3.24 -3.29
CA LEU A 97 12.90 1.89 -3.23
C LEU A 97 12.15 1.56 -4.54
N CYS A 98 11.34 2.50 -5.03
CA CYS A 98 10.60 2.33 -6.27
C CYS A 98 11.53 2.23 -7.49
N SER A 99 12.59 3.03 -7.56
CA SER A 99 13.58 2.98 -8.65
C SER A 99 14.27 1.61 -8.72
N GLY A 100 14.71 1.08 -7.58
CA GLY A 100 15.28 -0.27 -7.49
C GLY A 100 14.30 -1.37 -7.93
N TYR A 101 13.04 -1.26 -7.52
CA TYR A 101 11.97 -2.15 -7.96
C TYR A 101 11.71 -2.06 -9.46
N ILE A 102 11.57 -0.85 -10.00
CA ILE A 102 11.25 -0.58 -11.40
C ILE A 102 12.33 -1.15 -12.33
N SER A 103 13.60 -1.04 -11.95
CA SER A 103 14.71 -1.59 -12.74
C SER A 103 14.58 -3.09 -12.98
N LYS A 104 14.15 -3.86 -11.97
CA LYS A 104 13.87 -5.30 -12.11
C LYS A 104 12.58 -5.56 -12.88
N ARG A 105 11.55 -4.79 -12.58
CA ARG A 105 10.22 -4.91 -13.18
C ARG A 105 10.28 -4.70 -14.69
N ASP A 106 10.98 -3.69 -15.16
CA ASP A 106 11.05 -3.34 -16.58
C ASP A 106 11.81 -4.39 -17.41
N ILE A 107 12.70 -5.16 -16.77
CA ILE A 107 13.36 -6.33 -17.40
C ILE A 107 12.40 -7.52 -17.49
N LEU A 108 11.64 -7.80 -16.44
CA LEU A 108 10.82 -9.03 -16.35
C LEU A 108 9.44 -8.87 -17.02
N PHE A 109 8.91 -7.67 -17.05
CA PHE A 109 7.58 -7.35 -17.59
C PHE A 109 7.60 -6.08 -18.45
N PRO A 110 8.41 -6.02 -19.52
CA PRO A 110 8.56 -4.82 -20.37
C PRO A 110 7.25 -4.35 -20.98
N ASP A 111 6.36 -5.29 -21.35
CA ASP A 111 5.11 -5.02 -22.05
C ASP A 111 3.92 -4.77 -21.11
N SER A 112 4.08 -4.96 -19.80
CA SER A 112 2.97 -4.71 -18.88
C SER A 112 2.76 -3.21 -18.66
N GLU A 113 1.51 -2.79 -18.70
CA GLU A 113 1.10 -1.42 -18.37
C GLU A 113 1.19 -1.12 -16.86
N TYR A 114 1.08 -2.16 -16.01
CA TYR A 114 0.97 -2.00 -14.57
C TYR A 114 2.32 -1.99 -13.87
N LEU A 115 2.42 -1.18 -12.80
CA LEU A 115 3.60 -1.15 -11.95
C LEU A 115 3.81 -2.49 -11.23
N PHE A 116 2.72 -3.11 -10.77
CA PHE A 116 2.71 -4.39 -10.05
C PHE A 116 2.02 -5.49 -10.86
N PRO A 117 2.70 -6.05 -11.88
CA PRO A 117 2.10 -7.03 -12.77
C PRO A 117 1.95 -8.39 -12.10
N SER A 118 0.82 -9.05 -12.30
CA SER A 118 0.63 -10.48 -12.07
C SER A 118 1.34 -11.30 -13.17
N PRO A 119 1.40 -12.63 -13.08
CA PRO A 119 2.10 -13.45 -14.08
C PRO A 119 1.65 -13.24 -15.51
N ASP A 120 0.42 -12.80 -15.75
CA ASP A 120 -0.13 -12.50 -17.09
C ASP A 120 0.01 -11.03 -17.50
N GLY A 121 0.69 -10.21 -16.67
CA GLY A 121 0.91 -8.78 -16.94
C GLY A 121 -0.25 -7.88 -16.52
N SER A 122 -1.38 -8.42 -16.07
CA SER A 122 -2.52 -7.65 -15.53
C SER A 122 -2.30 -7.25 -14.07
N PRO A 123 -3.13 -6.35 -13.49
CA PRO A 123 -3.02 -6.03 -12.06
C PRO A 123 -3.50 -7.21 -11.22
N TYR A 124 -2.85 -7.46 -10.09
CA TYR A 124 -3.31 -8.47 -9.14
C TYR A 124 -4.74 -8.21 -8.68
N PRO A 125 -5.57 -9.24 -8.45
CA PRO A 125 -6.91 -9.05 -7.90
C PRO A 125 -6.86 -8.55 -6.45
N THR A 126 -7.89 -7.82 -6.01
CA THR A 126 -8.00 -7.28 -4.63
C THR A 126 -7.80 -8.37 -3.56
N LYS A 127 -8.33 -9.58 -3.81
CA LYS A 127 -8.17 -10.71 -2.88
C LYS A 127 -6.73 -11.15 -2.70
N TRP A 128 -5.88 -10.99 -3.73
CA TRP A 128 -4.45 -11.31 -3.63
C TRP A 128 -3.77 -10.38 -2.63
N LEU A 129 -3.98 -9.07 -2.77
CA LEU A 129 -3.41 -8.06 -1.89
C LEU A 129 -3.82 -8.30 -0.42
N THR A 130 -5.11 -8.53 -0.17
CA THR A 130 -5.62 -8.79 1.18
C THR A 130 -5.04 -10.08 1.77
N ARG A 131 -4.97 -11.16 0.97
CA ARG A 131 -4.46 -12.46 1.43
C ARG A 131 -2.98 -12.38 1.83
N HIS A 132 -2.15 -11.74 1.01
CA HIS A 132 -0.73 -11.58 1.31
C HIS A 132 -0.50 -10.68 2.53
N PHE A 133 -1.25 -9.59 2.67
CA PHE A 133 -1.19 -8.73 3.84
C PHE A 133 -1.49 -9.48 5.14
N LEU A 134 -2.58 -10.26 5.15
CA LEU A 134 -2.94 -11.09 6.31
C LEU A 134 -1.90 -12.20 6.58
N HIS A 135 -1.27 -12.73 5.54
CA HIS A 135 -0.18 -13.68 5.70
C HIS A 135 1.04 -13.05 6.37
N LEU A 136 1.46 -11.87 5.93
CA LEU A 136 2.55 -11.09 6.57
C LEU A 136 2.23 -10.79 8.03
N TRP A 137 0.99 -10.36 8.32
CA TRP A 137 0.57 -10.08 9.68
C TRP A 137 0.68 -11.30 10.59
N ARG A 138 0.20 -12.46 10.12
CA ARG A 138 0.30 -13.72 10.87
C ARG A 138 1.74 -14.18 11.09
N GLN A 139 2.62 -13.91 10.15
CA GLN A 139 4.06 -14.19 10.32
C GLN A 139 4.71 -13.26 11.34
N ALA A 140 4.31 -12.00 11.39
CA ALA A 140 4.82 -11.02 12.35
C ALA A 140 4.26 -11.25 13.75
N TYR A 141 2.97 -11.63 13.84
CA TYR A 141 2.21 -11.78 15.07
C TYR A 141 1.43 -13.10 15.13
N PRO A 142 2.10 -14.26 15.27
CA PRO A 142 1.46 -15.57 15.24
C PRO A 142 0.41 -15.78 16.34
N GLN A 143 0.57 -15.11 17.48
CA GLN A 143 -0.34 -15.22 18.63
C GLN A 143 -1.55 -14.30 18.54
N ASP A 144 -1.57 -13.37 17.59
CA ASP A 144 -2.61 -12.35 17.46
C ASP A 144 -3.70 -12.78 16.48
N GLN A 145 -4.45 -13.81 16.82
CA GLN A 145 -5.53 -14.33 15.98
C GLN A 145 -6.80 -13.47 16.00
N HIS A 146 -6.89 -12.47 16.88
CA HIS A 146 -8.12 -11.72 17.14
C HIS A 146 -8.15 -10.32 16.53
N LYS A 147 -7.02 -9.75 16.14
CA LYS A 147 -6.99 -8.44 15.53
C LYS A 147 -7.44 -8.50 14.07
N ARG A 148 -8.47 -7.73 13.74
CA ARG A 148 -8.97 -7.57 12.37
C ARG A 148 -8.23 -6.45 11.67
N VAL A 149 -7.00 -6.70 11.24
CA VAL A 149 -6.22 -5.76 10.45
C VAL A 149 -6.59 -5.87 8.96
N ARG A 150 -6.54 -4.75 8.26
CA ARG A 150 -6.81 -4.67 6.82
C ARG A 150 -5.73 -3.84 6.11
N VAL A 151 -5.53 -4.08 4.84
CA VAL A 151 -4.65 -3.25 4.01
C VAL A 151 -5.04 -1.77 4.09
N TYR A 152 -6.35 -1.49 4.16
CA TYR A 152 -6.87 -0.12 4.27
C TYR A 152 -6.43 0.60 5.54
N ASP A 153 -6.11 -0.13 6.60
CA ASP A 153 -5.64 0.44 7.87
C ASP A 153 -4.25 1.06 7.76
N LEU A 154 -3.43 0.67 6.77
CA LEU A 154 -2.19 1.37 6.43
C LEU A 154 -2.44 2.83 6.07
N ARG A 155 -3.47 3.09 5.25
CA ARG A 155 -3.88 4.45 4.90
C ARG A 155 -4.43 5.21 6.11
N HIS A 156 -5.18 4.55 6.99
CA HIS A 156 -5.63 5.18 8.24
C HIS A 156 -4.46 5.58 9.12
N ARG A 157 -3.45 4.71 9.24
CA ARG A 157 -2.23 5.05 10.00
C ARG A 157 -1.47 6.21 9.39
N PHE A 158 -1.33 6.26 8.06
CA PHE A 158 -0.76 7.40 7.35
C PHE A 158 -1.52 8.70 7.66
N ALA A 159 -2.84 8.71 7.50
CA ALA A 159 -3.66 9.89 7.78
C ALA A 159 -3.52 10.35 9.24
N THR A 160 -3.47 9.42 10.19
CA THR A 160 -3.25 9.73 11.61
C THR A 160 -1.86 10.33 11.83
N ALA A 161 -0.81 9.78 11.20
CA ALA A 161 0.54 10.30 11.32
C ALA A 161 0.67 11.73 10.78
N VAL A 162 0.10 11.99 9.60
CA VAL A 162 0.08 13.34 9.01
C VAL A 162 -0.69 14.32 9.90
N LEU A 163 -1.84 13.93 10.42
CA LEU A 163 -2.63 14.78 11.30
C LEU A 163 -1.87 15.12 12.59
N MET A 164 -1.21 14.15 13.21
CA MET A 164 -0.41 14.38 14.41
C MET A 164 0.77 15.30 14.15
N ASP A 165 1.48 15.12 13.02
CA ASP A 165 2.59 15.98 12.61
C ASP A 165 2.13 17.45 12.42
N TRP A 166 0.97 17.68 11.79
CA TRP A 166 0.40 19.02 11.65
C TRP A 166 0.05 19.66 13.01
N LEU A 167 -0.57 18.89 13.91
CA LEU A 167 -0.90 19.36 15.24
C LEU A 167 0.38 19.73 16.03
N ASP A 168 1.41 18.91 15.94
CA ASP A 168 2.70 19.15 16.64
C ASP A 168 3.41 20.41 16.09
N ARG A 169 3.23 20.73 14.81
CA ARG A 169 3.73 21.97 14.19
C ARG A 169 2.84 23.20 14.47
N GLY A 170 1.69 23.02 15.11
CA GLY A 170 0.73 24.09 15.38
C GLY A 170 0.04 24.63 14.13
N GLU A 171 -0.07 23.82 13.07
CA GLU A 171 -0.81 24.19 11.86
C GLU A 171 -2.32 24.17 12.12
N ASP A 172 -3.03 25.20 11.61
CA ASP A 172 -4.50 25.26 11.72
C ASP A 172 -5.14 24.27 10.73
N LEU A 173 -5.95 23.35 11.26
CA LEU A 173 -6.66 22.34 10.47
C LEU A 173 -7.88 22.88 9.70
N TYR A 174 -8.22 24.15 9.88
CA TYR A 174 -9.45 24.77 9.37
C TYR A 174 -9.22 25.90 8.35
N THR A 175 -7.98 26.11 7.92
CA THR A 175 -7.64 27.07 6.85
C THR A 175 -7.58 26.45 5.47
#